data_d7def9b080e221c6006852e605ee835e
#
_entry.id   d7def9b080e221c6006852e605ee835e
#
_cell.length_a   1.000
_cell.length_b   1.000
_cell.length_c   1.000
_cell.angle_alpha   90.00
_cell.angle_beta   90.00
_cell.angle_gamma   90.00
#
_symmetry.space_group_name_H-M   'P 1'
#
loop_
_entity.id
_entity.type
_entity.pdbx_description
1 polymer ?
#
loop_
_entity_poly.entity_id
_entity_poly.type
_entity_poly.pdbx_seq_one_letter_code
_entity_poly.pdbx_strand_id
1 'polypeptide(L)'
;AGQRVNKFLLKYLNKAPSSFVYKMMRKKNIKLNNKKIEGNEYIYIGDTIQIYMSDETIANFREDVSGTDCTSSKKKIPVEIIYSDENILIADKPAGVLSQKASKDDYSFNEALIDYLLDSGHITTEELRTYRPSVCNRLDRNTSGLILCGVSLTGSQELSRLISCL
;
A
#
# COMPACT_ATOMS: atom_id res chain seq x y z
N ALA A 1 7.65 12.36 -7.19
CA ALA A 1 7.25 12.12 -5.80
C ALA A 1 8.25 11.19 -5.15
N GLY A 2 8.73 11.51 -3.93
CA GLY A 2 9.68 10.68 -3.18
C GLY A 2 8.95 9.89 -2.08
N GLN A 3 9.41 8.68 -1.82
CA GLN A 3 8.96 7.86 -0.70
C GLN A 3 10.10 7.72 0.32
N ARG A 4 9.80 7.69 1.62
CA ARG A 4 10.84 7.42 2.62
C ARG A 4 11.31 5.97 2.54
N VAL A 5 12.64 5.76 2.59
CA VAL A 5 13.26 4.44 2.44
C VAL A 5 12.80 3.44 3.51
N ASN A 6 12.57 3.88 4.75
CA ASN A 6 12.04 3.00 5.80
C ASN A 6 10.63 2.48 5.47
N LYS A 7 9.74 3.34 4.94
CA LYS A 7 8.39 2.93 4.54
C LYS A 7 8.42 1.94 3.37
N PHE A 8 9.31 2.15 2.42
CA PHE A 8 9.52 1.22 1.31
C PHE A 8 10.02 -0.14 1.82
N LEU A 9 11.07 -0.14 2.66
CA LEU A 9 11.66 -1.38 3.18
C LEU A 9 10.70 -2.19 4.05
N LEU A 10 9.86 -1.54 4.86
CA LEU A 10 8.84 -2.21 5.67
C LEU A 10 7.73 -2.84 4.82
N LYS A 11 7.48 -2.31 3.63
CA LYS A 11 6.56 -2.95 2.66
C LYS A 11 7.25 -4.09 1.93
N TYR A 12 8.50 -3.90 1.52
CA TYR A 12 9.27 -4.89 0.79
C TYR A 12 9.57 -6.14 1.63
N LEU A 13 9.87 -5.95 2.92
CA LEU A 13 10.09 -7.00 3.92
C LEU A 13 8.89 -7.01 4.89
N ASN A 14 7.72 -7.34 4.39
CA ASN A 14 6.43 -7.15 5.08
C ASN A 14 6.24 -8.01 6.35
N LYS A 15 6.97 -9.12 6.48
CA LYS A 15 7.03 -9.95 7.70
C LYS A 15 8.13 -9.54 8.67
N ALA A 16 9.05 -8.66 8.25
CA ALA A 16 10.15 -8.25 9.13
C ALA A 16 9.66 -7.25 10.19
N PRO A 17 10.00 -7.46 11.47
CA PRO A 17 9.77 -6.44 12.49
C PRO A 17 10.50 -5.14 12.11
N SER A 18 9.88 -3.99 12.39
CA SER A 18 10.51 -2.69 12.10
C SER A 18 11.88 -2.54 12.78
N SER A 19 12.03 -3.06 14.00
CA SER A 19 13.31 -3.10 14.73
C SER A 19 14.41 -3.83 13.96
N PHE A 20 14.06 -4.92 13.26
CA PHE A 20 15.01 -5.66 12.42
C PHE A 20 15.47 -4.81 11.24
N VAL A 21 14.55 -4.16 10.52
CA VAL A 21 14.88 -3.30 9.37
C VAL A 21 15.83 -2.17 9.80
N TYR A 22 15.52 -1.47 10.89
CA TYR A 22 16.38 -0.42 11.42
C TYR A 22 17.75 -0.94 11.90
N LYS A 23 17.80 -2.16 12.47
CA LYS A 23 19.07 -2.83 12.84
C LYS A 23 19.93 -3.11 11.61
N MET A 24 19.33 -3.55 10.51
CA MET A 24 20.04 -3.82 9.25
C MET A 24 20.59 -2.53 8.61
N MET A 25 19.82 -1.44 8.64
CA MET A 25 20.29 -0.12 8.18
C MET A 25 21.50 0.36 9.01
N ARG A 26 21.41 0.28 10.35
CA ARG A 26 22.54 0.66 11.26
C ARG A 26 23.79 -0.19 11.02
N LYS A 27 23.64 -1.50 10.75
CA LYS A 27 24.75 -2.40 10.46
C LYS A 27 25.31 -2.24 9.05
N LYS A 28 24.79 -1.30 8.24
CA LYS A 28 25.17 -1.06 6.84
C LYS A 28 24.85 -2.25 5.91
N ASN A 29 23.98 -3.17 6.34
CA ASN A 29 23.49 -4.26 5.51
C ASN A 29 22.42 -3.81 4.51
N ILE A 30 21.90 -2.60 4.68
CA ILE A 30 21.03 -1.94 3.70
C ILE A 30 21.64 -0.57 3.40
N LYS A 31 21.83 -0.29 2.11
CA LYS A 31 22.41 0.96 1.61
C LYS A 31 21.53 1.54 0.52
N LEU A 32 21.56 2.85 0.37
CA LEU A 32 20.97 3.60 -0.74
C LEU A 32 22.09 4.26 -1.54
N ASN A 33 22.19 3.94 -2.83
CA ASN A 33 23.25 4.48 -3.73
C ASN A 33 24.66 4.34 -3.12
N ASN A 34 24.97 3.14 -2.58
CA ASN A 34 26.22 2.81 -1.87
C ASN A 34 26.45 3.57 -0.53
N LYS A 35 25.52 4.41 -0.08
CA LYS A 35 25.64 5.18 1.18
C LYS A 35 24.86 4.53 2.31
N LYS A 36 25.39 4.67 3.55
CA LYS A 36 24.66 4.29 4.76
C LYS A 36 23.38 5.12 4.87
N ILE A 37 22.31 4.49 5.35
CA ILE A 37 21.01 5.12 5.59
C ILE A 37 20.58 5.00 7.05
N GLU A 38 19.74 5.92 7.49
CA GLU A 38 19.13 5.94 8.82
C GLU A 38 17.62 5.65 8.78
N GLY A 39 17.01 5.72 7.58
CA GLY A 39 15.61 5.38 7.32
C GLY A 39 14.72 6.57 6.99
N ASN A 40 15.21 7.80 7.14
CA ASN A 40 14.44 9.02 6.85
C ASN A 40 14.67 9.56 5.44
N GLU A 41 15.64 9.00 4.73
CA GLU A 41 16.01 9.42 3.38
C GLU A 41 14.85 9.15 2.41
N TYR A 42 14.69 10.04 1.45
CA TYR A 42 13.74 9.87 0.36
C TYR A 42 14.41 9.10 -0.78
N ILE A 43 13.65 8.18 -1.37
CA ILE A 43 14.02 7.43 -2.56
C ILE A 43 13.23 7.94 -3.75
N TYR A 44 13.88 7.96 -4.91
CA TYR A 44 13.33 8.44 -6.17
C TYR A 44 13.52 7.39 -7.26
N ILE A 45 12.86 7.57 -8.38
CA ILE A 45 13.06 6.71 -9.56
C ILE A 45 14.51 6.82 -10.01
N GLY A 46 15.17 5.67 -10.18
CA GLY A 46 16.59 5.57 -10.53
C GLY A 46 17.53 5.33 -9.35
N ASP A 47 17.05 5.46 -8.10
CA ASP A 47 17.85 5.12 -6.93
C ASP A 47 18.03 3.59 -6.80
N THR A 48 19.21 3.19 -6.31
CA THR A 48 19.56 1.78 -6.08
C THR A 48 19.60 1.48 -4.59
N ILE A 49 18.74 0.56 -4.15
CA ILE A 49 18.76 0.02 -2.79
C ILE A 49 19.51 -1.31 -2.81
N GLN A 50 20.56 -1.40 -2.01
CA GLN A 50 21.40 -2.60 -1.87
C GLN A 50 21.09 -3.26 -0.54
N ILE A 51 20.72 -4.54 -0.58
CA ILE A 51 20.40 -5.34 0.59
C ILE A 51 21.41 -6.50 0.68
N TYR A 52 22.27 -6.45 1.68
CA TYR A 52 23.30 -7.49 1.96
C TYR A 52 22.76 -8.47 2.98
N MET A 53 21.91 -9.38 2.54
CA MET A 53 21.35 -10.49 3.31
C MET A 53 21.27 -11.71 2.41
N SER A 54 21.25 -12.93 3.01
CA SER A 54 21.04 -14.15 2.23
C SER A 54 19.62 -14.15 1.62
N ASP A 55 19.51 -14.75 0.42
CA ASP A 55 18.23 -14.87 -0.28
C ASP A 55 17.17 -15.59 0.57
N GLU A 56 17.60 -16.60 1.34
CA GLU A 56 16.75 -17.31 2.30
C GLU A 56 16.19 -16.38 3.39
N THR A 57 16.99 -15.46 3.92
CA THR A 57 16.53 -14.48 4.91
C THR A 57 15.55 -13.49 4.28
N ILE A 58 15.81 -13.05 3.05
CA ILE A 58 14.92 -12.17 2.32
C ILE A 58 13.58 -12.89 2.06
N ALA A 59 13.61 -14.14 1.60
CA ALA A 59 12.42 -14.95 1.35
C ALA A 59 11.58 -15.15 2.63
N ASN A 60 12.22 -15.42 3.77
CA ASN A 60 11.52 -15.59 5.06
C ASN A 60 10.82 -14.31 5.55
N PHE A 61 11.34 -13.14 5.18
CA PHE A 61 10.74 -11.85 5.52
C PHE A 61 9.85 -11.24 4.43
N ARG A 62 9.70 -11.95 3.31
CA ARG A 62 8.76 -11.60 2.24
C ARG A 62 7.61 -12.61 2.26
N GLU A 63 6.42 -12.10 2.46
CA GLU A 63 5.21 -12.84 2.10
C GLU A 63 4.93 -12.54 0.65
N ASP A 64 4.76 -13.59 -0.15
CA ASP A 64 4.15 -13.36 -1.44
C ASP A 64 2.78 -12.75 -1.19
N VAL A 65 2.59 -11.53 -1.71
CA VAL A 65 1.28 -10.89 -1.78
C VAL A 65 0.53 -11.58 -2.93
N SER A 66 0.47 -12.93 -2.85
CA SER A 66 -0.48 -13.71 -3.59
C SER A 66 -1.82 -13.33 -3.00
N GLY A 67 -2.62 -12.70 -3.82
CA GLY A 67 -3.89 -12.05 -3.54
C GLY A 67 -4.54 -12.49 -2.23
N THR A 68 -5.08 -11.54 -1.50
CA THR A 68 -5.91 -11.81 -0.31
C THR A 68 -6.52 -13.17 -0.44
N ASP A 69 -6.28 -14.08 0.56
CA ASP A 69 -6.85 -15.42 0.58
C ASP A 69 -8.32 -15.37 0.18
N CYS A 70 -8.60 -15.62 -1.11
CA CYS A 70 -9.93 -15.61 -1.69
C CYS A 70 -10.71 -16.88 -1.32
N THR A 71 -10.33 -17.58 -0.24
CA THR A 71 -10.92 -18.86 0.19
C THR A 71 -11.81 -18.75 1.44
N SER A 72 -12.21 -17.57 1.83
CA SER A 72 -13.36 -17.44 2.74
C SER A 72 -14.49 -16.75 1.97
N SER A 73 -15.70 -17.28 2.08
CA SER A 73 -16.99 -16.78 1.57
C SER A 73 -17.36 -15.39 2.12
N LYS A 74 -16.43 -14.43 1.97
CA LYS A 74 -16.67 -13.02 2.32
C LYS A 74 -17.58 -12.45 1.23
N LYS A 75 -18.74 -11.93 1.63
CA LYS A 75 -19.65 -11.22 0.73
C LYS A 75 -18.83 -10.18 -0.02
N LYS A 76 -18.68 -10.32 -1.33
CA LYS A 76 -18.05 -9.29 -2.18
C LYS A 76 -18.84 -7.99 -1.98
N ILE A 77 -18.17 -6.95 -1.54
CA ILE A 77 -18.76 -5.61 -1.47
C ILE A 77 -18.87 -5.11 -2.91
N PRO A 78 -20.05 -4.70 -3.38
CA PRO A 78 -20.19 -4.11 -4.71
C PRO A 78 -19.40 -2.80 -4.76
N VAL A 79 -18.62 -2.61 -5.81
CA VAL A 79 -17.82 -1.42 -6.05
C VAL A 79 -18.37 -0.71 -7.28
N GLU A 80 -18.98 0.45 -7.08
CA GLU A 80 -19.43 1.33 -8.15
C GLU A 80 -18.35 2.39 -8.40
N ILE A 81 -17.74 2.34 -9.58
CA ILE A 81 -16.67 3.27 -9.97
C ILE A 81 -17.30 4.47 -10.67
N ILE A 82 -17.01 5.65 -10.15
CA ILE A 82 -17.45 6.94 -10.72
C ILE A 82 -16.39 7.52 -11.65
N TYR A 83 -15.11 7.34 -11.28
CA TYR A 83 -13.97 7.80 -12.07
C TYR A 83 -12.75 6.92 -11.78
N SER A 84 -11.94 6.66 -12.80
CA SER A 84 -10.66 5.95 -12.65
C SER A 84 -9.66 6.41 -13.71
N ASP A 85 -8.42 6.65 -13.29
CA ASP A 85 -7.26 6.83 -14.14
C ASP A 85 -6.03 6.10 -13.54
N GLU A 86 -4.83 6.34 -14.10
CA GLU A 86 -3.58 5.70 -13.65
C GLU A 86 -3.18 6.09 -12.22
N ASN A 87 -3.69 7.20 -11.69
CA ASN A 87 -3.26 7.78 -10.42
C ASN A 87 -4.31 7.75 -9.33
N ILE A 88 -5.58 7.93 -9.71
CA ILE A 88 -6.69 8.04 -8.75
C ILE A 88 -7.90 7.21 -9.19
N LEU A 89 -8.69 6.82 -8.20
CA LEU A 89 -9.97 6.16 -8.38
C LEU A 89 -11.00 6.81 -7.44
N ILE A 90 -12.18 7.08 -7.95
CA ILE A 90 -13.32 7.58 -7.18
C ILE A 90 -14.43 6.54 -7.28
N ALA A 91 -14.93 6.10 -6.14
CA ALA A 91 -15.98 5.10 -6.06
C ALA A 91 -17.08 5.51 -5.07
N ASP A 92 -18.29 5.05 -5.29
CA ASP A 92 -19.38 5.21 -4.32
C ASP A 92 -19.35 4.08 -3.29
N LYS A 93 -19.19 4.44 -2.03
CA LYS A 93 -19.19 3.50 -0.92
C LYS A 93 -20.62 3.28 -0.44
N PRO A 94 -21.14 2.05 -0.43
CA PRO A 94 -22.46 1.78 0.13
C PRO A 94 -22.47 1.94 1.66
N ALA A 95 -23.63 2.25 2.21
CA ALA A 95 -23.88 2.22 3.65
C ALA A 95 -23.70 0.79 4.22
N GLY A 96 -23.32 0.70 5.49
CA GLY A 96 -23.10 -0.57 6.18
C GLY A 96 -21.68 -1.14 6.05
N VAL A 97 -20.81 -0.53 5.23
CA VAL A 97 -19.45 -0.97 4.95
C VAL A 97 -18.42 -0.05 5.60
N LEU A 98 -17.38 -0.62 6.19
CA LEU A 98 -16.23 0.13 6.71
C LEU A 98 -15.39 0.69 5.56
N SER A 99 -14.95 1.94 5.65
CA SER A 99 -14.00 2.53 4.69
C SER A 99 -12.63 1.86 4.75
N GLN A 100 -12.15 1.57 5.96
CA GLN A 100 -10.89 0.88 6.23
C GLN A 100 -11.09 -0.17 7.32
N LYS A 101 -10.23 -1.19 7.38
CA LYS A 101 -10.26 -2.23 8.41
C LYS A 101 -10.12 -1.63 9.81
N ALA A 102 -10.94 -2.08 10.74
CA ALA A 102 -10.78 -1.84 12.17
C ALA A 102 -9.96 -2.98 12.82
N SER A 103 -10.11 -4.22 12.34
CA SER A 103 -9.35 -5.40 12.75
C SER A 103 -8.74 -6.13 11.56
N LYS A 104 -7.83 -7.11 11.83
CA LYS A 104 -7.16 -7.88 10.76
C LYS A 104 -8.15 -8.71 9.93
N ASP A 105 -9.23 -9.16 10.55
CA ASP A 105 -10.20 -10.05 9.91
C ASP A 105 -11.32 -9.31 9.16
N ASP A 106 -11.35 -7.98 9.30
CA ASP A 106 -12.35 -7.17 8.61
C ASP A 106 -12.06 -7.12 7.10
N TYR A 107 -13.15 -7.17 6.32
CA TYR A 107 -13.11 -6.85 4.90
C TYR A 107 -13.77 -5.49 4.71
N SER A 108 -13.00 -4.49 4.31
CA SER A 108 -13.46 -3.11 4.18
C SER A 108 -13.54 -2.69 2.71
N PHE A 109 -14.11 -1.52 2.48
CA PHE A 109 -14.22 -0.96 1.13
C PHE A 109 -12.85 -0.75 0.47
N ASN A 110 -11.81 -0.44 1.26
CA ASN A 110 -10.43 -0.34 0.76
C ASN A 110 -9.93 -1.66 0.16
N GLU A 111 -10.23 -2.80 0.79
CA GLU A 111 -9.87 -4.11 0.24
C GLU A 111 -10.67 -4.42 -1.03
N ALA A 112 -11.98 -4.08 -1.03
CA ALA A 112 -12.81 -4.27 -2.22
C ALA A 112 -12.30 -3.45 -3.43
N LEU A 113 -11.80 -2.24 -3.20
CA LEU A 113 -11.17 -1.42 -4.23
C LEU A 113 -9.86 -2.03 -4.74
N ILE A 114 -9.04 -2.58 -3.85
CA ILE A 114 -7.79 -3.25 -4.25
C ILE A 114 -8.09 -4.50 -5.07
N ASP A 115 -9.07 -5.31 -4.65
CA ASP A 115 -9.50 -6.49 -5.39
C ASP A 115 -10.04 -6.09 -6.78
N TYR A 116 -10.83 -5.03 -6.87
CA TYR A 116 -11.30 -4.48 -8.14
C TYR A 116 -10.15 -4.06 -9.06
N LEU A 117 -9.15 -3.34 -8.52
CA LEU A 117 -7.99 -2.88 -9.30
C LEU A 117 -7.14 -4.05 -9.83
N LEU A 118 -7.02 -5.13 -9.06
CA LEU A 118 -6.36 -6.37 -9.47
C LEU A 118 -7.18 -7.11 -10.55
N ASP A 119 -8.48 -7.32 -10.30
CA ASP A 119 -9.38 -8.04 -11.21
C ASP A 119 -9.49 -7.32 -12.56
N SER A 120 -9.47 -5.98 -12.57
CA SER A 120 -9.52 -5.16 -13.79
C SER A 120 -8.17 -5.00 -14.49
N GLY A 121 -7.08 -5.47 -13.89
CA GLY A 121 -5.73 -5.34 -14.45
C GLY A 121 -5.14 -3.92 -14.36
N HIS A 122 -5.75 -3.01 -13.59
CA HIS A 122 -5.21 -1.67 -13.37
C HIS A 122 -3.93 -1.68 -12.54
N ILE A 123 -3.77 -2.68 -11.68
CA ILE A 123 -2.56 -2.91 -10.90
C ILE A 123 -2.21 -4.40 -10.93
N THR A 124 -0.93 -4.68 -10.72
CA THR A 124 -0.41 -6.04 -10.62
C THR A 124 -0.02 -6.39 -9.18
N THR A 125 0.07 -7.68 -8.88
CA THR A 125 0.57 -8.16 -7.58
C THR A 125 2.00 -7.70 -7.30
N GLU A 126 2.82 -7.49 -8.34
CA GLU A 126 4.17 -6.95 -8.22
C GLU A 126 4.16 -5.50 -7.75
N GLU A 127 3.26 -4.68 -8.31
CA GLU A 127 3.12 -3.27 -7.92
C GLU A 127 2.65 -3.13 -6.48
N LEU A 128 1.78 -4.04 -5.99
CA LEU A 128 1.36 -4.07 -4.57
C LEU A 128 2.52 -4.25 -3.60
N ARG A 129 3.64 -4.85 -4.03
CA ARG A 129 4.85 -5.00 -3.20
C ARG A 129 5.56 -3.68 -2.93
N THR A 130 5.44 -2.74 -3.84
CA THR A 130 6.10 -1.43 -3.73
C THR A 130 5.15 -0.34 -3.25
N TYR A 131 3.92 -0.37 -3.72
CA TYR A 131 2.88 0.56 -3.35
C TYR A 131 1.53 -0.17 -3.22
N ARG A 132 0.79 0.10 -2.14
CA ARG A 132 -0.56 -0.42 -1.93
C ARG A 132 -1.56 0.74 -2.04
N PRO A 133 -2.49 0.69 -3.00
CA PRO A 133 -3.58 1.67 -3.10
C PRO A 133 -4.34 1.81 -1.78
N SER A 134 -4.74 3.02 -1.46
CA SER A 134 -5.47 3.30 -0.23
C SER A 134 -6.44 4.45 -0.38
N VAL A 135 -7.54 4.36 0.37
CA VAL A 135 -8.50 5.45 0.45
C VAL A 135 -7.90 6.65 1.17
N CYS A 136 -8.10 7.84 0.63
CA CYS A 136 -7.57 9.10 1.12
C CYS A 136 -8.55 9.84 2.04
N ASN A 137 -9.85 9.57 1.94
CA ASN A 137 -10.88 10.04 2.86
C ASN A 137 -11.60 8.86 3.51
N ARG A 138 -12.32 9.12 4.59
CA ARG A 138 -13.12 8.10 5.29
C ARG A 138 -14.54 8.60 5.49
N LEU A 139 -15.47 7.71 5.28
CA LEU A 139 -16.86 7.87 5.67
C LEU A 139 -17.18 6.87 6.78
N ASP A 140 -18.09 7.20 7.64
CA ASP A 140 -18.57 6.30 8.68
C ASP A 140 -19.19 5.03 8.07
N ARG A 141 -19.28 3.97 8.85
CA ARG A 141 -19.78 2.68 8.38
C ARG A 141 -21.15 2.81 7.71
N ASN A 142 -22.06 3.55 8.33
CA ASN A 142 -23.44 3.68 7.86
C ASN A 142 -23.67 4.85 6.90
N THR A 143 -22.59 5.56 6.53
CA THR A 143 -22.63 6.67 5.56
C THR A 143 -22.24 6.14 4.19
N SER A 144 -23.07 6.39 3.17
CA SER A 144 -22.74 6.20 1.76
C SER A 144 -22.16 7.47 1.16
N GLY A 145 -21.44 7.34 0.06
CA GLY A 145 -20.91 8.48 -0.68
C GLY A 145 -19.52 8.27 -1.25
N LEU A 146 -18.94 9.32 -1.81
CA LEU A 146 -17.71 9.23 -2.57
C LEU A 146 -16.47 8.96 -1.68
N ILE A 147 -15.74 7.93 -2.07
CA ILE A 147 -14.41 7.61 -1.55
C ILE A 147 -13.38 7.89 -2.63
N LEU A 148 -12.35 8.62 -2.23
CA LEU A 148 -11.19 8.94 -3.06
C LEU A 148 -10.06 7.96 -2.72
N CYS A 149 -9.58 7.24 -3.72
CA CYS A 149 -8.49 6.27 -3.57
C CYS A 149 -7.29 6.67 -4.43
N GLY A 150 -6.11 6.71 -3.83
CA GLY A 150 -4.87 6.85 -4.59
C GLY A 150 -4.42 5.50 -5.13
N VAL A 151 -4.41 5.36 -6.44
CA VAL A 151 -3.95 4.16 -7.15
C VAL A 151 -2.43 4.16 -7.23
N SER A 152 -1.82 5.32 -7.43
CA SER A 152 -0.37 5.51 -7.40
C SER A 152 0.09 6.31 -6.16
N LEU A 153 1.40 6.25 -5.87
CA LEU A 153 1.98 7.08 -4.81
C LEU A 153 1.77 8.57 -5.06
N THR A 154 1.92 9.00 -6.31
CA THR A 154 1.71 10.40 -6.72
C THR A 154 0.25 10.81 -6.52
N GLY A 155 -0.69 9.98 -6.98
CA GLY A 155 -2.12 10.20 -6.79
C GLY A 155 -2.51 10.32 -5.31
N SER A 156 -2.01 9.42 -4.45
CA SER A 156 -2.27 9.50 -3.01
C SER A 156 -1.72 10.75 -2.36
N GLN A 157 -0.51 11.18 -2.74
CA GLN A 157 0.10 12.39 -2.20
C GLN A 157 -0.69 13.63 -2.61
N GLU A 158 -1.11 13.71 -3.87
CA GLU A 158 -1.84 14.84 -4.39
C GLU A 158 -3.27 14.91 -3.80
N LEU A 159 -3.98 13.78 -3.74
CA LEU A 159 -5.29 13.72 -3.07
C LEU A 159 -5.18 14.13 -1.59
N SER A 160 -4.19 13.62 -0.87
CA SER A 160 -3.98 13.98 0.54
C SER A 160 -3.67 15.46 0.71
N ARG A 161 -2.89 16.06 -0.20
CA ARG A 161 -2.60 17.49 -0.22
C ARG A 161 -3.88 18.31 -0.43
N LEU A 162 -4.67 17.94 -1.43
CA LEU A 162 -5.92 18.65 -1.74
C LEU A 162 -6.93 18.56 -0.58
N ILE A 163 -7.11 17.37 0.00
CA ILE A 163 -8.04 17.18 1.13
C ILE A 163 -7.59 17.97 2.36
N SER A 164 -6.28 18.09 2.60
CA SER A 164 -5.76 18.84 3.75
C SER A 164 -5.88 20.36 3.61
N CYS A 165 -6.22 20.85 2.41
CA CYS A 165 -6.45 22.27 2.15
C CYS A 165 -7.94 22.68 2.26
N LEU A 166 -8.84 21.70 2.50
CA LEU A 166 -10.27 21.91 2.72
C LEU A 166 -10.58 22.08 4.20
#